data_4d0c60216c1f31460588b50e928cba18
#
_entry.id   4d0c60216c1f31460588b50e928cba18
#
_cell.length_a   1.000
_cell.length_b   1.000
_cell.length_c   1.000
_cell.angle_alpha   90.00
_cell.angle_beta   90.00
_cell.angle_gamma   90.00
#
_symmetry.space_group_name_H-M   'P 1'
#
loop_
_entity.id
_entity.type
_entity.pdbx_description
1 polymer ?
#
loop_
_entity_poly.entity_id
_entity_poly.type
_entity_poly.pdbx_seq_one_letter_code
_entity_poly.pdbx_strand_id
1 'polypeptide(L)'
;MKDIPIIDAHHHFWDLSLKKNPWLNPDNQIPFRYGDYKSICKNFLTSDYLEVSKNHNIVKTIHMETEWDPNDPIGETEWLHKLYEKTGFPNALVAQAWFDRNDIEKVLKIQSKFDLTRSIR
;
A
#
# COMPACT_ATOMS: atom_id res chain seq x y z
N MET A 1 -1.73 26.79 -4.08
CA MET A 1 -0.92 25.71 -4.66
C MET A 1 -1.74 24.62 -5.39
N LYS A 2 -3.04 24.92 -5.67
CA LYS A 2 -3.89 23.95 -6.41
C LYS A 2 -3.53 23.80 -7.89
N ASP A 3 -2.73 24.69 -8.44
CA ASP A 3 -2.43 24.70 -9.88
C ASP A 3 -1.23 23.85 -10.28
N ILE A 4 -0.40 23.47 -9.31
CA ILE A 4 0.79 22.63 -9.58
C ILE A 4 0.37 21.16 -9.51
N PRO A 5 0.51 20.38 -10.61
CA PRO A 5 0.23 18.95 -10.58
C PRO A 5 1.30 18.23 -9.73
N ILE A 6 0.82 17.39 -8.81
CA ILE A 6 1.67 16.64 -7.88
C ILE A 6 1.48 15.14 -8.14
N ILE A 7 2.59 14.44 -8.26
CA ILE A 7 2.62 12.97 -8.16
C ILE A 7 3.12 12.64 -6.76
N ASP A 8 2.25 12.06 -5.93
CA ASP A 8 2.65 11.58 -4.61
C ASP A 8 3.43 10.28 -4.78
N ALA A 9 4.74 10.33 -4.53
CA ALA A 9 5.64 9.22 -4.75
C ALA A 9 5.69 8.21 -3.59
N HIS A 10 4.98 8.44 -2.50
CA HIS A 10 5.02 7.55 -1.33
C HIS A 10 3.81 7.73 -0.42
N HIS A 11 2.83 6.86 -0.57
CA HIS A 11 1.72 6.72 0.36
C HIS A 11 1.38 5.24 0.57
N HIS A 12 0.46 4.98 1.48
CA HIS A 12 -0.05 3.65 1.77
C HIS A 12 -1.58 3.67 1.79
N PHE A 13 -2.19 2.61 1.26
CA PHE A 13 -3.59 2.27 1.51
C PHE A 13 -3.65 0.98 2.30
N TRP A 14 -4.60 0.85 3.20
CA TRP A 14 -4.92 -0.39 3.88
C TRP A 14 -6.38 -0.46 4.30
N ASP A 15 -6.91 -1.66 4.27
CA ASP A 15 -8.25 -2.01 4.75
C ASP A 15 -8.11 -3.08 5.84
N LEU A 16 -8.26 -2.68 7.09
CA LEU A 16 -8.08 -3.56 8.23
C LEU A 16 -9.15 -4.65 8.34
N SER A 17 -10.29 -4.48 7.65
CA SER A 17 -11.33 -5.52 7.58
C SER A 17 -10.83 -6.79 6.86
N LEU A 18 -9.83 -6.66 5.99
CA LEU A 18 -9.20 -7.78 5.30
C LEU A 18 -8.27 -8.60 6.19
N LYS A 19 -7.86 -8.05 7.36
CA LYS A 19 -6.96 -8.70 8.33
C LYS A 19 -5.61 -9.13 7.72
N LYS A 20 -5.11 -8.35 6.75
CA LYS A 20 -3.89 -8.65 5.99
C LYS A 20 -2.67 -7.85 6.44
N ASN A 21 -2.84 -6.89 7.34
CA ASN A 21 -1.76 -6.09 7.92
C ASN A 21 -1.65 -6.37 9.42
N PRO A 22 -1.01 -7.46 9.85
CA PRO A 22 -1.00 -7.89 11.26
C PRO A 22 -0.39 -6.86 12.21
N TRP A 23 0.55 -6.05 11.74
CA TRP A 23 1.18 -5.00 12.54
C TRP A 23 0.26 -3.80 12.84
N LEU A 24 -0.82 -3.61 12.07
CA LEU A 24 -1.83 -2.56 12.28
C LEU A 24 -2.95 -2.99 13.24
N ASN A 25 -2.79 -4.10 13.92
CA ASN A 25 -3.73 -4.51 14.96
C ASN A 25 -3.52 -3.66 16.23
N PRO A 26 -4.51 -2.85 16.67
CA PRO A 26 -4.36 -1.99 17.85
C PRO A 26 -4.14 -2.77 19.15
N ASP A 27 -4.56 -4.05 19.19
CA ASP A 27 -4.42 -4.92 20.36
C ASP A 27 -3.07 -5.67 20.39
N ASN A 28 -2.30 -5.61 19.31
CA ASN A 28 -1.02 -6.31 19.18
C ASN A 28 0.01 -5.45 18.48
N GLN A 29 0.34 -4.30 19.06
CA GLN A 29 1.35 -3.39 18.53
C GLN A 29 2.76 -3.94 18.71
N ILE A 30 3.65 -3.63 17.77
CA ILE A 30 5.09 -3.90 17.87
C ILE A 30 5.73 -2.77 18.69
N PRO A 31 6.14 -3.00 19.95
CA PRO A 31 6.39 -1.91 20.91
C PRO A 31 7.66 -1.11 20.64
N PHE A 32 8.56 -1.59 19.81
CA PHE A 32 9.86 -0.95 19.59
C PHE A 32 10.00 -0.22 18.25
N ARG A 33 9.08 -0.47 17.29
CA ARG A 33 9.26 0.00 15.90
C ARG A 33 8.92 1.48 15.73
N TYR A 34 7.75 1.91 16.22
CA TYR A 34 7.20 3.24 15.94
C TYR A 34 6.66 3.96 17.19
N GLY A 35 6.95 3.46 18.38
CA GLY A 35 6.32 3.93 19.62
C GLY A 35 4.82 3.61 19.60
N ASP A 36 4.00 4.50 20.16
CA ASP A 36 2.54 4.36 20.08
C ASP A 36 2.03 4.81 18.70
N TYR A 37 1.54 3.85 17.92
CA TYR A 37 0.98 4.10 16.59
C TYR A 37 -0.51 3.73 16.47
N LYS A 38 -1.23 3.63 17.59
CA LYS A 38 -2.67 3.32 17.59
C LYS A 38 -3.48 4.25 16.69
N SER A 39 -3.08 5.49 16.56
CA SER A 39 -3.77 6.49 15.75
C SER A 39 -3.88 6.12 14.27
N ILE A 40 -2.96 5.31 13.74
CA ILE A 40 -3.00 4.83 12.35
C ILE A 40 -3.62 3.44 12.20
N CYS A 41 -3.96 2.75 13.30
CA CYS A 41 -4.64 1.45 13.27
C CYS A 41 -6.13 1.62 12.93
N LYS A 42 -6.42 2.17 11.78
CA LYS A 42 -7.74 2.38 11.18
C LYS A 42 -7.65 2.29 9.68
N ASN A 43 -8.77 2.07 8.99
CA ASN A 43 -8.77 2.07 7.53
C ASN A 43 -8.22 3.39 6.98
N PHE A 44 -7.45 3.29 5.91
CA PHE A 44 -7.01 4.44 5.12
C PHE A 44 -7.10 4.07 3.64
N LEU A 45 -8.19 4.51 3.02
CA LEU A 45 -8.55 4.20 1.65
C LEU A 45 -8.49 5.44 0.76
N THR A 46 -8.84 5.29 -0.50
CA THR A 46 -8.79 6.39 -1.48
C THR A 46 -9.62 7.60 -1.05
N SER A 47 -10.79 7.39 -0.45
CA SER A 47 -11.62 8.50 0.06
C SER A 47 -10.94 9.29 1.16
N ASP A 48 -10.27 8.60 2.09
CA ASP A 48 -9.53 9.25 3.19
C ASP A 48 -8.34 10.05 2.64
N TYR A 49 -7.62 9.45 1.69
CA TYR A 49 -6.49 10.09 1.01
C TYR A 49 -6.90 11.36 0.28
N LEU A 50 -7.99 11.30 -0.49
CA LEU A 50 -8.51 12.47 -1.21
C LEU A 50 -8.98 13.57 -0.28
N GLU A 51 -9.57 13.24 0.86
CA GLU A 51 -9.96 14.22 1.87
C GLU A 51 -8.76 14.93 2.50
N VAL A 52 -7.73 14.19 2.91
CA VAL A 52 -6.52 14.81 3.51
C VAL A 52 -5.70 15.60 2.50
N SER A 53 -5.74 15.22 1.23
CA SER A 53 -5.00 15.88 0.14
C SER A 53 -5.81 16.93 -0.64
N LYS A 54 -7.05 17.21 -0.26
CA LYS A 54 -8.00 18.07 -1.03
C LYS A 54 -7.51 19.49 -1.37
N ASN A 55 -6.52 19.98 -0.64
CA ASN A 55 -5.90 21.29 -0.89
C ASN A 55 -4.70 21.23 -1.87
N HIS A 56 -4.39 20.05 -2.38
CA HIS A 56 -3.32 19.81 -3.33
C HIS A 56 -3.86 19.24 -4.64
N ASN A 57 -3.19 19.53 -5.75
CA ASN A 57 -3.54 18.97 -7.05
C ASN A 57 -2.83 17.63 -7.26
N ILE A 58 -3.26 16.61 -6.54
CA ILE A 58 -2.72 15.25 -6.71
C ILE A 58 -3.28 14.65 -8.00
N VAL A 59 -2.41 14.40 -8.96
CA VAL A 59 -2.80 13.84 -10.26
C VAL A 59 -2.50 12.35 -10.39
N LYS A 60 -1.49 11.85 -9.67
CA LYS A 60 -1.13 10.43 -9.60
C LYS A 60 -0.49 10.10 -8.25
N THR A 61 -0.50 8.81 -7.91
CA THR A 61 0.12 8.33 -6.68
C THR A 61 0.88 7.02 -6.89
N ILE A 62 1.89 6.81 -6.06
CA ILE A 62 2.65 5.56 -5.98
C ILE A 62 2.44 4.96 -4.59
N HIS A 63 1.83 3.80 -4.54
CA HIS A 63 1.65 3.05 -3.29
C HIS A 63 2.92 2.29 -2.96
N MET A 64 3.37 2.41 -1.72
CA MET A 64 4.41 1.54 -1.15
C MET A 64 3.76 0.39 -0.40
N GLU A 65 4.29 -0.83 -0.58
CA GLU A 65 3.82 -2.01 0.15
C GLU A 65 3.72 -1.76 1.66
N THR A 66 2.81 -2.46 2.32
CA THR A 66 2.40 -2.17 3.71
C THR A 66 2.72 -3.29 4.69
N GLU A 67 3.71 -4.12 4.41
CA GLU A 67 3.95 -5.35 5.19
C GLU A 67 2.67 -6.19 5.29
N TRP A 68 2.09 -6.49 4.13
CA TRP A 68 0.96 -7.39 3.98
C TRP A 68 1.31 -8.80 4.48
N ASP A 69 0.32 -9.61 4.77
CA ASP A 69 0.46 -10.99 5.21
C ASP A 69 1.57 -11.74 4.44
N PRO A 70 2.66 -12.16 5.09
CA PRO A 70 3.78 -12.84 4.43
C PRO A 70 3.41 -14.18 3.79
N ASN A 71 2.27 -14.78 4.19
CA ASN A 71 1.75 -16.00 3.58
C ASN A 71 0.97 -15.74 2.29
N ASP A 72 0.73 -14.46 1.96
CA ASP A 72 -0.01 -14.02 0.79
C ASP A 72 0.72 -12.87 0.08
N PRO A 73 1.96 -13.10 -0.41
CA PRO A 73 2.85 -12.05 -0.89
C PRO A 73 2.36 -11.30 -2.13
N ILE A 74 1.32 -11.79 -2.80
CA ILE A 74 0.72 -11.19 -4.01
C ILE A 74 -0.60 -10.49 -3.71
N GLY A 75 -1.23 -10.83 -2.60
CA GLY A 75 -2.59 -10.37 -2.27
C GLY A 75 -2.76 -8.86 -2.21
N GLU A 76 -1.75 -8.12 -1.71
CA GLU A 76 -1.78 -6.66 -1.70
C GLU A 76 -1.83 -6.08 -3.13
N THR A 77 -0.99 -6.61 -4.01
CA THR A 77 -0.95 -6.17 -5.41
C THR A 77 -2.27 -6.42 -6.12
N GLU A 78 -2.86 -7.60 -5.95
CA GLU A 78 -4.17 -7.93 -6.50
C GLU A 78 -5.29 -7.02 -5.96
N TRP A 79 -5.27 -6.76 -4.67
CA TRP A 79 -6.22 -5.86 -4.03
C TRP A 79 -6.10 -4.43 -4.55
N LEU A 80 -4.88 -3.92 -4.69
CA LEU A 80 -4.61 -2.56 -5.18
C LEU A 80 -4.99 -2.39 -6.66
N HIS A 81 -4.87 -3.42 -7.49
CA HIS A 81 -5.37 -3.38 -8.87
C HIS A 81 -6.90 -3.21 -8.90
N LYS A 82 -7.63 -3.97 -8.08
CA LYS A 82 -9.09 -3.81 -7.94
C LYS A 82 -9.46 -2.42 -7.41
N LEU A 83 -8.67 -1.88 -6.48
CA LEU A 83 -8.87 -0.54 -5.97
C LEU A 83 -8.66 0.51 -7.06
N TYR A 84 -7.60 0.37 -7.86
CA TYR A 84 -7.33 1.24 -9.01
C TYR A 84 -8.48 1.20 -10.04
N GLU A 85 -8.96 0.03 -10.42
CA GLU A 85 -10.09 -0.11 -11.34
C GLU A 85 -11.34 0.63 -10.83
N LYS A 86 -11.56 0.61 -9.52
CA LYS A 86 -12.71 1.26 -8.88
C LYS A 86 -12.56 2.75 -8.68
N THR A 87 -11.36 3.24 -8.39
CA THR A 87 -11.13 4.60 -7.86
C THR A 87 -10.18 5.45 -8.69
N GLY A 88 -9.41 4.84 -9.61
CA GLY A 88 -8.34 5.50 -10.35
C GLY A 88 -7.03 5.65 -9.57
N PHE A 89 -6.94 5.13 -8.35
CA PHE A 89 -5.74 5.15 -7.49
C PHE A 89 -5.50 3.80 -6.83
N PRO A 90 -4.23 3.43 -6.54
CA PRO A 90 -2.97 4.09 -6.89
C PRO A 90 -2.63 3.87 -8.38
N ASN A 91 -1.72 4.69 -8.94
CA ASN A 91 -1.33 4.61 -10.36
C ASN A 91 -0.06 3.79 -10.61
N ALA A 92 0.72 3.54 -9.57
CA ALA A 92 1.87 2.64 -9.59
C ALA A 92 2.07 2.02 -8.21
N LEU A 93 2.76 0.88 -8.18
CA LEU A 93 3.05 0.12 -6.97
C LEU A 93 4.55 -0.11 -6.81
N VAL A 94 5.03 0.04 -5.58
CA VAL A 94 6.22 -0.65 -5.08
C VAL A 94 5.70 -1.83 -4.29
N ALA A 95 5.79 -3.02 -4.88
CA ALA A 95 5.13 -4.23 -4.38
C ALA A 95 6.00 -4.99 -3.38
N GLN A 96 5.37 -5.79 -2.54
CA GLN A 96 6.07 -6.63 -1.58
C GLN A 96 6.88 -7.74 -2.27
N ALA A 97 8.17 -7.86 -1.93
CA ALA A 97 9.00 -9.00 -2.33
C ALA A 97 10.21 -9.14 -1.38
N TRP A 98 10.06 -9.89 -0.31
CA TRP A 98 11.10 -10.09 0.69
C TRP A 98 12.14 -11.11 0.23
N PHE A 99 13.40 -10.70 0.12
CA PHE A 99 14.48 -11.49 -0.48
C PHE A 99 14.93 -12.69 0.35
N ASP A 100 14.56 -12.77 1.60
CA ASP A 100 14.83 -13.93 2.48
C ASP A 100 13.84 -15.10 2.31
N ARG A 101 12.85 -14.94 1.43
CA ARG A 101 11.89 -15.99 1.11
C ARG A 101 12.50 -17.08 0.23
N ASN A 102 12.18 -18.32 0.52
CA ASN A 102 12.61 -19.46 -0.32
C ASN A 102 11.98 -19.45 -1.73
N ASP A 103 10.83 -18.82 -1.90
CA ASP A 103 10.08 -18.73 -3.17
C ASP A 103 10.20 -17.36 -3.85
N ILE A 104 11.18 -16.55 -3.49
CA ILE A 104 11.32 -15.16 -3.96
C ILE A 104 11.32 -15.04 -5.48
N GLU A 105 11.99 -15.93 -6.21
CA GLU A 105 12.00 -15.88 -7.67
C GLU A 105 10.59 -16.01 -8.28
N LYS A 106 9.78 -16.88 -7.69
CA LYS A 106 8.38 -17.04 -8.11
C LYS A 106 7.58 -15.78 -7.81
N VAL A 107 7.74 -15.19 -6.62
CA VAL A 107 7.08 -13.94 -6.24
C VAL A 107 7.45 -12.83 -7.21
N LEU A 108 8.74 -12.62 -7.50
CA LEU A 108 9.21 -11.61 -8.45
C LEU A 108 8.62 -11.81 -9.86
N LYS A 109 8.59 -13.05 -10.36
CA LYS A 109 8.00 -13.38 -11.66
C LYS A 109 6.50 -13.07 -11.72
N ILE A 110 5.78 -13.24 -10.61
CA ILE A 110 4.36 -12.91 -10.55
C ILE A 110 4.18 -11.40 -10.46
N GLN A 111 4.90 -10.72 -9.55
CA GLN A 111 4.83 -9.27 -9.38
C GLN A 111 5.14 -8.51 -10.69
N SER A 112 6.09 -8.99 -11.48
CA SER A 112 6.48 -8.36 -12.75
C SER A 112 5.39 -8.42 -13.84
N LYS A 113 4.36 -9.24 -13.68
CA LYS A 113 3.25 -9.34 -14.63
C LYS A 113 2.13 -8.33 -14.37
N PHE A 114 2.15 -7.65 -13.24
CA PHE A 114 1.13 -6.67 -12.90
C PHE A 114 1.49 -5.29 -13.46
N ASP A 115 0.60 -4.73 -14.25
CA ASP A 115 0.83 -3.48 -14.99
C ASP A 115 1.12 -2.26 -14.10
N LEU A 116 0.63 -2.26 -12.85
CA LEU A 116 0.89 -1.16 -11.92
C LEU A 116 2.23 -1.33 -11.19
N THR A 117 2.80 -2.51 -11.13
CA THR A 117 4.06 -2.76 -10.42
C THR A 117 5.23 -2.12 -11.16
N ARG A 118 6.01 -1.29 -10.48
CA ARG A 118 7.18 -0.59 -11.01
C ARG A 118 8.46 -0.92 -10.26
N SER A 119 8.35 -1.31 -9.02
CA SER A 119 9.45 -1.65 -8.15
C SER A 119 8.98 -2.62 -7.06
N ILE A 120 9.89 -3.06 -6.25
CA ILE A 120 9.65 -3.94 -5.09
C ILE A 120 10.36 -3.41 -3.86
N ARG A 121 9.86 -3.82 -2.70
CA ARG A 121 10.43 -3.52 -1.39
C ARG A 121 10.33 -4.74 -0.46
#